data_438c61a7235049300ccb80722750ef9c
#
_entry.id   438c61a7235049300ccb80722750ef9c
#
_cell.length_a   1.000
_cell.length_b   1.000
_cell.length_c   1.000
_cell.angle_alpha   90.00
_cell.angle_beta   90.00
_cell.angle_gamma   90.00
#
_symmetry.space_group_name_H-M   'P 1'
#
loop_
_entity.id
_entity.type
_entity.pdbx_description
1 polymer ?
#
loop_
_entity_poly.entity_id
_entity_poly.type
_entity_poly.pdbx_seq_one_letter_code
_entity_poly.pdbx_strand_id
1 'polypeptide(L)' 'LEPRYIEMVFEILDDLQKNEKKTIIMVEQNAKKGLEFADIGYVLVSGQTAIVGKGNDLLKNPDVGRLFLGG' A
#
# COMPACT_ATOMS: atom_id res chain seq x y z
N LEU A 1 -1.33 -14.67 -5.82
CA LEU A 1 -2.80 -14.69 -5.95
C LEU A 1 -3.23 -14.16 -7.30
N GLU A 2 -4.32 -14.67 -7.81
CA GLU A 2 -4.93 -14.13 -9.02
C GLU A 2 -5.39 -12.70 -8.78
N PRO A 3 -5.33 -11.81 -9.80
CA PRO A 3 -5.75 -10.42 -9.65
C PRO A 3 -7.15 -10.26 -9.08
N ARG A 4 -8.08 -11.16 -9.44
CA ARG A 4 -9.45 -11.08 -8.95
C ARG A 4 -9.54 -11.30 -7.43
N TYR A 5 -8.75 -12.24 -6.89
CA TYR A 5 -8.71 -12.47 -5.45
C TYR A 5 -8.08 -11.30 -4.71
N ILE A 6 -7.07 -10.69 -5.31
CA ILE A 6 -6.43 -9.50 -4.73
C ILE A 6 -7.46 -8.38 -4.62
N GLU A 7 -8.23 -8.13 -5.69
CA GLU A 7 -9.28 -7.10 -5.66
C GLU A 7 -10.33 -7.39 -4.59
N MET A 8 -10.77 -8.65 -4.48
CA MET A 8 -11.74 -9.04 -3.45
C MET A 8 -11.23 -8.80 -2.05
N VAL A 9 -9.97 -9.13 -1.79
CA VAL A 9 -9.36 -8.91 -0.48
C VAL A 9 -9.33 -7.43 -0.14
N PHE A 10 -8.91 -6.58 -1.09
CA PHE A 10 -8.86 -5.14 -0.85
C PHE A 10 -10.25 -4.52 -0.68
N GLU A 11 -11.26 -5.05 -1.35
CA GLU A 11 -12.65 -4.62 -1.14
C GLU A 11 -13.11 -4.92 0.29
N ILE A 12 -12.79 -6.11 0.80
CA ILE A 12 -13.12 -6.50 2.18
C ILE A 12 -12.40 -5.60 3.17
N LEU A 13 -11.12 -5.34 2.95
CA LEU A 13 -10.33 -4.49 3.83
C LEU A 13 -10.86 -3.05 3.83
N ASP A 14 -11.25 -2.54 2.66
CA ASP A 14 -11.82 -1.21 2.55
C ASP A 14 -13.13 -1.09 3.31
N ASP A 15 -13.98 -2.11 3.23
CA ASP A 15 -15.23 -2.18 3.98
C ASP A 15 -14.99 -2.16 5.50
N LEU A 16 -14.03 -2.96 5.97
CA LEU A 16 -13.68 -3.00 7.38
C LEU A 16 -13.20 -1.64 7.89
N GLN A 17 -12.41 -0.96 7.08
CA GLN A 17 -11.87 0.34 7.44
C GLN A 17 -12.95 1.41 7.48
N LYS A 18 -13.73 1.52 6.41
CA LYS A 18 -14.69 2.61 6.24
C LYS A 18 -15.98 2.40 7.03
N ASN A 19 -16.54 1.22 6.97
CA ASN A 19 -17.85 0.96 7.53
C ASN A 19 -17.80 0.47 8.97
N GLU A 20 -16.75 -0.26 9.33
CA GLU A 20 -16.59 -0.78 10.69
C GLU A 20 -15.54 -0.04 11.50
N LYS A 21 -14.93 1.01 10.95
CA LYS A 21 -13.97 1.86 11.63
C LYS A 21 -12.76 1.12 12.18
N LYS A 22 -12.33 0.05 11.50
CA LYS A 22 -11.16 -0.71 11.91
C LYS A 22 -9.88 -0.05 11.44
N THR A 23 -8.84 -0.14 12.24
CA THR A 23 -7.48 0.22 11.85
C THR A 23 -6.81 -1.03 11.27
N ILE A 24 -6.21 -0.89 10.11
CA ILE A 24 -5.60 -2.02 9.41
C ILE A 24 -4.11 -1.77 9.26
N ILE A 25 -3.29 -2.74 9.66
CA ILE A 25 -1.86 -2.74 9.40
C ILE A 25 -1.59 -3.89 8.44
N MET A 26 -0.92 -3.59 7.34
CA MET A 26 -0.73 -4.54 6.25
C MET A 26 0.71 -4.54 5.79
N VAL A 27 1.23 -5.71 5.46
CA VAL A 27 2.50 -5.85 4.75
C VAL A 27 2.16 -6.35 3.35
N GLU A 28 2.55 -5.58 2.33
CA GLU A 28 2.23 -5.90 0.95
C GLU A 28 3.45 -5.73 0.06
N GLN A 29 3.83 -6.80 -0.61
CA GLN A 29 4.97 -6.79 -1.52
C GLN A 29 4.67 -6.01 -2.80
N ASN A 30 3.42 -6.01 -3.25
CA ASN A 30 2.99 -5.18 -4.37
C ASN A 30 2.84 -3.74 -3.88
N ALA A 31 3.88 -2.95 -4.06
CA ALA A 31 3.96 -1.60 -3.51
C ALA A 31 2.84 -0.69 -4.02
N LYS A 32 2.51 -0.78 -5.31
CA LYS A 32 1.46 0.07 -5.88
C LYS A 32 0.11 -0.19 -5.22
N LYS A 33 -0.28 -1.48 -5.10
CA LYS A 33 -1.55 -1.85 -4.46
C LYS A 33 -1.57 -1.43 -3.00
N GLY A 34 -0.51 -1.70 -2.27
CA GLY A 34 -0.43 -1.32 -0.87
C GLY A 34 -0.56 0.18 -0.67
N LEU A 35 0.15 0.97 -1.46
CA LEU A 35 0.12 2.43 -1.34
C LEU A 35 -1.20 3.04 -1.79
N GLU A 36 -1.85 2.45 -2.79
CA GLU A 36 -3.18 2.90 -3.21
C GLU A 36 -4.21 2.77 -2.08
N PHE A 37 -4.08 1.73 -1.28
CA PHE A 37 -4.98 1.46 -0.17
C PHE A 37 -4.61 2.22 1.11
N ALA A 38 -3.33 2.43 1.35
CA ALA A 38 -2.82 2.93 2.62
C ALA A 38 -3.06 4.43 2.82
N ASP A 39 -3.40 4.81 4.04
CA ASP A 39 -3.35 6.22 4.45
C ASP A 39 -1.89 6.62 4.69
N ILE A 40 -1.14 5.76 5.39
CA ILE A 40 0.29 5.97 5.66
C ILE A 40 1.04 4.75 5.16
N GLY A 41 2.11 4.98 4.41
CA GLY A 41 2.97 3.92 3.90
C GLY A 41 4.38 4.00 4.48
N TYR A 42 4.95 2.83 4.73
CA TYR A 42 6.36 2.67 5.11
C TYR A 42 7.00 1.79 4.05
N VAL A 43 7.89 2.38 3.25
CA VAL A 43 8.63 1.61 2.25
C VAL A 43 9.92 1.11 2.90
N LEU A 44 10.07 -0.20 2.98
CA LEU A 44 11.20 -0.84 3.64
C LEU A 44 12.17 -1.41 2.62
N VAL A 45 13.46 -1.23 2.89
CA VAL A 45 14.53 -1.83 2.09
C VAL A 45 15.47 -2.54 3.06
N SER A 46 15.66 -3.85 2.84
CA SER A 46 16.51 -4.67 3.69
C SER A 46 16.17 -4.55 5.17
N GLY A 47 14.87 -4.53 5.48
CA GLY A 47 14.38 -4.44 6.86
C GLY A 47 14.47 -3.07 7.50
N GLN A 48 14.93 -2.06 6.75
CA GLN A 48 15.02 -0.69 7.27
C GLN A 48 14.03 0.21 6.55
N THR A 49 13.45 1.17 7.28
CA THR A 49 12.55 2.14 6.68
C THR A 49 13.34 3.10 5.82
N ALA A 50 13.06 3.09 4.51
CA ALA A 50 13.69 3.98 3.57
C ALA A 50 12.88 5.26 3.37
N ILE A 51 11.55 5.11 3.26
CA ILE A 51 10.65 6.24 2.98
C ILE A 51 9.36 6.04 3.78
N VAL A 52 8.85 7.13 4.36
CA VAL A 52 7.59 7.14 5.10
C VAL A 52 6.77 8.33 4.62
N GLY A 53 5.48 8.13 4.44
CA GLY A 53 4.60 9.23 4.07
C GLY A 53 3.17 8.77 3.80
N LYS A 54 2.34 9.71 3.39
CA LYS A 54 0.98 9.37 2.96
C LYS A 54 1.03 8.53 1.70
N GLY A 55 0.12 7.55 1.61
CA GLY A 55 0.07 6.64 0.46
C GLY A 55 0.01 7.39 -0.87
N ASN A 56 -0.87 8.38 -0.98
CA ASN A 56 -0.99 9.17 -2.21
C ASN A 56 0.27 9.95 -2.55
N ASP A 57 0.96 10.48 -1.56
CA ASP A 57 2.21 11.22 -1.77
C ASP A 57 3.31 10.29 -2.25
N LEU A 58 3.38 9.09 -1.67
CA LEU A 58 4.38 8.10 -2.07
C LEU A 58 4.14 7.59 -3.50
N LEU A 59 2.88 7.42 -3.89
CA LEU A 59 2.53 7.04 -5.27
C LEU A 59 3.01 8.06 -6.28
N LYS A 60 3.02 9.35 -5.92
CA LYS A 60 3.44 10.44 -6.80
C LYS A 60 4.93 10.75 -6.70
N ASN A 61 5.62 10.16 -5.74
CA ASN A 61 7.06 10.40 -5.54
C ASN A 61 7.86 9.74 -6.67
N PRO A 62 8.67 10.50 -7.43
CA PRO A 62 9.43 9.94 -8.56
C PRO A 62 10.40 8.84 -8.13
N ASP A 63 11.03 8.98 -6.98
CA ASP A 63 11.97 7.97 -6.49
C ASP A 63 11.25 6.68 -6.14
N VAL A 64 10.09 6.77 -5.51
CA VAL A 64 9.26 5.60 -5.20
C VAL A 64 8.82 4.93 -6.50
N GLY A 65 8.36 5.72 -7.47
CA GLY A 65 7.94 5.19 -8.76
C GLY A 65 9.07 4.43 -9.45
N ARG A 66 10.25 5.04 -9.50
CA ARG A 66 11.42 4.45 -10.17
C ARG A 66 11.92 3.19 -9.47
N LEU A 67 12.01 3.22 -8.14
CA LEU A 67 12.65 2.14 -7.38
C LEU A 67 11.70 0.99 -7.02
N PHE A 68 10.42 1.27 -6.82
CA PHE A 68 9.50 0.29 -6.25
C PHE A 68 8.25 0.01 -7.06
N LEU A 69 7.86 0.92 -7.97
CA LEU A 69 6.63 0.76 -8.74
C LEU A 69 6.86 0.36 -10.19
N GLY A 70 8.11 0.13 -10.56
CA GLY A 70 8.47 -0.36 -11.89
C GLY A 70 8.36 0.68 -12.99
N GLY A 71 8.24 1.94 -12.63
CA GLY A 71 8.08 2.99 -13.64
C GLY A 71 8.85 4.24 -13.35
#